data_de1b1951b9f741df264baa358c0457b3
#
_entry.id   de1b1951b9f741df264baa358c0457b3
#
_cell.length_a   1.000
_cell.length_b   1.000
_cell.length_c   1.000
_cell.angle_alpha   90.00
_cell.angle_beta   90.00
_cell.angle_gamma   90.00
#
_symmetry.space_group_name_H-M   'P 1'
#
loop_
_entity.id
_entity.type
_entity.pdbx_description
1 polymer ?
#
loop_
_entity_poly.entity_id
_entity_poly.type
_entity_poly.pdbx_seq_one_letter_code
_entity_poly.pdbx_strand_id
1 'polypeptide(L)'
;MTYAIGRTEIGEYLDGYLDAAIFTGMEWDHLDCDGYSAATELPRDVEVPDDIKLAVYTDAISVLSTLLGNGDDTLARYAEQRAGSSEYGAWELIGHDAHLTANGHGTGLWDRGIEQGEELTDRLGNFHGGTLTRDTSTGELYYE
;
A
#
# COMPACT_ATOMS: atom_id res chain seq x y z
N MET A 1 7.77 26.06 -6.05
CA MET A 1 8.46 25.01 -6.84
C MET A 1 7.70 23.72 -6.74
N THR A 2 7.38 23.13 -7.87
CA THR A 2 6.64 21.86 -7.93
C THR A 2 7.62 20.70 -7.86
N TYR A 3 7.40 19.78 -6.94
CA TYR A 3 8.20 18.56 -6.83
C TYR A 3 7.69 17.51 -7.83
N ALA A 4 8.59 16.94 -8.60
CA ALA A 4 8.29 15.90 -9.57
C ALA A 4 9.00 14.60 -9.20
N ILE A 5 8.27 13.48 -9.26
CA ILE A 5 8.80 12.15 -8.98
C ILE A 5 9.24 11.51 -10.29
N GLY A 6 10.43 10.90 -10.30
CA GLY A 6 10.95 10.19 -11.47
C GLY A 6 10.28 8.83 -11.66
N ARG A 7 10.47 8.24 -12.84
CA ARG A 7 9.90 6.93 -13.18
C ARG A 7 10.38 5.81 -12.27
N THR A 8 11.65 5.83 -11.89
CA THR A 8 12.23 4.81 -11.01
C THR A 8 11.58 4.84 -9.64
N GLU A 9 11.39 6.04 -9.09
CA GLU A 9 10.75 6.24 -7.79
C GLU A 9 9.28 5.80 -7.81
N ILE A 10 8.55 6.12 -8.89
CA ILE A 10 7.17 5.67 -9.06
C ILE A 10 7.13 4.14 -9.11
N GLY A 11 8.03 3.50 -9.86
CA GLY A 11 8.10 2.04 -9.94
C GLY A 11 8.36 1.40 -8.59
N GLU A 12 9.32 1.92 -7.83
CA GLU A 12 9.61 1.45 -6.47
C GLU A 12 8.41 1.64 -5.53
N TYR A 13 7.75 2.78 -5.62
CA TYR A 13 6.55 3.08 -4.86
C TYR A 13 5.43 2.06 -5.16
N LEU A 14 5.18 1.78 -6.43
CA LEU A 14 4.16 0.81 -6.84
C LEU A 14 4.48 -0.60 -6.34
N ASP A 15 5.74 -1.00 -6.39
CA ASP A 15 6.20 -2.29 -5.87
C ASP A 15 5.96 -2.40 -4.36
N GLY A 16 6.28 -1.35 -3.63
CA GLY A 16 6.05 -1.29 -2.19
C GLY A 16 4.57 -1.31 -1.83
N TYR A 17 3.75 -0.59 -2.58
CA TYR A 17 2.31 -0.58 -2.37
C TYR A 17 1.69 -1.96 -2.61
N LEU A 18 2.07 -2.63 -3.71
CA LEU A 18 1.61 -3.98 -4.02
C LEU A 18 2.09 -4.98 -2.97
N ASP A 19 3.33 -4.89 -2.54
CA ASP A 19 3.89 -5.77 -1.50
C ASP A 19 3.09 -5.66 -0.21
N ALA A 20 2.74 -4.45 0.20
CA ALA A 20 1.90 -4.22 1.36
C ALA A 20 0.48 -4.77 1.18
N ALA A 21 -0.08 -4.64 -0.02
CA ALA A 21 -1.39 -5.21 -0.34
C ALA A 21 -1.38 -6.73 -0.20
N ILE A 22 -0.32 -7.39 -0.64
CA ILE A 22 -0.14 -8.83 -0.46
C ILE A 22 0.03 -9.18 1.02
N PHE A 23 0.88 -8.43 1.71
CA PHE A 23 1.17 -8.65 3.13
C PHE A 23 -0.08 -8.54 4.00
N THR A 24 -0.99 -7.64 3.68
CA THR A 24 -2.25 -7.44 4.41
C THR A 24 -3.42 -8.21 3.81
N GLY A 25 -3.21 -8.88 2.68
CA GLY A 25 -4.25 -9.67 2.02
C GLY A 25 -4.61 -10.94 2.79
N MET A 26 -5.73 -11.52 2.45
CA MET A 26 -6.28 -12.66 3.18
C MET A 26 -6.79 -13.74 2.25
N GLU A 27 -6.68 -15.00 2.69
CA GLU A 27 -7.34 -16.13 2.06
C GLU A 27 -8.59 -16.47 2.86
N TRP A 28 -9.67 -16.74 2.16
CA TRP A 28 -10.93 -17.20 2.77
C TRP A 28 -11.16 -18.65 2.41
N ASP A 29 -11.41 -19.47 3.45
CA ASP A 29 -11.77 -20.87 3.28
C ASP A 29 -13.27 -21.00 3.51
N HIS A 30 -14.02 -21.25 2.43
CA HIS A 30 -15.46 -21.43 2.49
C HIS A 30 -15.90 -22.84 2.93
N LEU A 31 -14.95 -23.71 3.24
CA LEU A 31 -15.23 -25.09 3.64
C LEU A 31 -15.49 -25.26 5.14
N ASP A 32 -15.51 -24.16 5.88
CA ASP A 32 -15.81 -24.20 7.30
C ASP A 32 -17.28 -24.57 7.53
N CYS A 33 -17.49 -25.70 8.19
CA CYS A 33 -18.81 -26.28 8.43
C CYS A 33 -19.70 -25.44 9.35
N ASP A 34 -19.13 -24.53 10.11
CA ASP A 34 -19.85 -23.69 11.06
C ASP A 34 -20.36 -22.38 10.44
N GLY A 35 -20.16 -22.21 9.14
CA GLY A 35 -20.59 -21.01 8.44
C GLY A 35 -19.66 -19.81 8.62
N TYR A 36 -18.54 -20.00 9.26
CA TYR A 36 -17.48 -19.00 9.38
C TYR A 36 -16.39 -19.29 8.37
N SER A 37 -15.99 -18.28 7.62
CA SER A 37 -14.82 -18.38 6.75
C SER A 37 -13.57 -18.22 7.59
N ALA A 38 -12.69 -19.20 7.57
CA ALA A 38 -11.38 -19.06 8.20
C ALA A 38 -10.52 -18.17 7.32
N ALA A 39 -10.03 -17.05 7.87
CA ALA A 39 -9.16 -16.13 7.16
C ALA A 39 -7.71 -16.38 7.56
N THR A 40 -6.84 -16.55 6.58
CA THR A 40 -5.39 -16.67 6.76
C THR A 40 -4.68 -15.66 5.90
N GLU A 41 -3.39 -15.43 6.17
CA GLU A 41 -2.58 -14.51 5.37
C GLU A 41 -2.35 -15.07 3.98
N LEU A 42 -2.31 -14.17 2.97
CA LEU A 42 -1.89 -14.57 1.62
C LEU A 42 -0.42 -14.99 1.62
N PRO A 43 -0.05 -16.02 0.83
CA PRO A 43 1.35 -16.33 0.62
C PRO A 43 2.08 -15.14 -0.01
N ARG A 44 3.30 -14.89 0.43
CA ARG A 44 4.11 -13.78 -0.09
C ARG A 44 4.43 -13.91 -1.56
N ASP A 45 4.48 -15.12 -2.08
CA ASP A 45 4.77 -15.43 -3.47
C ASP A 45 3.50 -15.62 -4.32
N VAL A 46 2.35 -15.18 -3.80
CA VAL A 46 1.10 -15.28 -4.57
C VAL A 46 1.24 -14.55 -5.90
N GLU A 47 0.80 -15.22 -6.97
CA GLU A 47 0.73 -14.58 -8.28
C GLU A 47 -0.49 -13.68 -8.36
N VAL A 48 -0.25 -12.41 -8.70
CA VAL A 48 -1.32 -11.43 -8.87
C VAL A 48 -1.56 -11.25 -10.36
N PRO A 49 -2.75 -11.58 -10.87
CA PRO A 49 -3.07 -11.36 -12.27
C PRO A 49 -2.94 -9.89 -12.67
N ASP A 50 -2.66 -9.64 -13.94
CA ASP A 50 -2.41 -8.29 -14.45
C ASP A 50 -3.58 -7.32 -14.22
N ASP A 51 -4.82 -7.80 -14.38
CA ASP A 51 -6.01 -6.99 -14.13
C ASP A 51 -6.14 -6.59 -12.67
N ILE A 52 -5.80 -7.49 -11.75
CA ILE A 52 -5.79 -7.22 -10.31
C ILE A 52 -4.66 -6.25 -9.97
N LYS A 53 -3.45 -6.47 -10.52
CA LYS A 53 -2.34 -5.52 -10.35
C LYS A 53 -2.72 -4.12 -10.79
N LEU A 54 -3.40 -4.01 -11.94
CA LEU A 54 -3.84 -2.71 -12.44
C LEU A 54 -4.78 -2.02 -11.46
N ALA A 55 -5.69 -2.77 -10.85
CA ALA A 55 -6.60 -2.22 -9.85
C ALA A 55 -5.83 -1.73 -8.61
N VAL A 56 -4.85 -2.49 -8.13
CA VAL A 56 -4.00 -2.09 -7.00
C VAL A 56 -3.19 -0.84 -7.36
N TYR A 57 -2.60 -0.81 -8.54
CA TYR A 57 -1.79 0.34 -8.99
C TYR A 57 -2.65 1.59 -9.19
N THR A 58 -3.90 1.44 -9.61
CA THR A 58 -4.83 2.57 -9.74
C THR A 58 -5.05 3.23 -8.38
N ASP A 59 -5.29 2.44 -7.34
CA ASP A 59 -5.39 2.95 -5.98
C ASP A 59 -4.06 3.57 -5.52
N ALA A 60 -2.96 2.91 -5.80
CA ALA A 60 -1.63 3.39 -5.41
C ALA A 60 -1.33 4.77 -5.99
N ILE A 61 -1.66 4.99 -7.26
CA ILE A 61 -1.46 6.28 -7.93
C ILE A 61 -2.40 7.34 -7.35
N SER A 62 -3.65 6.99 -7.05
CA SER A 62 -4.59 7.89 -6.38
C SER A 62 -4.06 8.35 -5.04
N VAL A 63 -3.53 7.43 -4.24
CA VAL A 63 -2.90 7.71 -2.94
C VAL A 63 -1.68 8.62 -3.14
N LEU A 64 -0.82 8.30 -4.08
CA LEU A 64 0.38 9.11 -4.37
C LEU A 64 0.02 10.54 -4.76
N SER A 65 -0.98 10.70 -5.63
CA SER A 65 -1.50 12.02 -6.03
C SER A 65 -1.96 12.83 -4.83
N THR A 66 -2.67 12.18 -3.93
CA THR A 66 -3.17 12.80 -2.70
C THR A 66 -2.02 13.20 -1.77
N LEU A 67 -1.01 12.34 -1.62
CA LEU A 67 0.17 12.63 -0.81
C LEU A 67 1.00 13.79 -1.36
N LEU A 68 1.08 13.91 -2.69
CA LEU A 68 1.78 15.04 -3.33
C LEU A 68 1.06 16.37 -3.10
N GLY A 69 -0.27 16.32 -2.94
CA GLY A 69 -1.06 17.52 -2.67
C GLY A 69 -0.87 18.58 -3.74
N ASN A 70 -0.39 19.75 -3.33
CA ASN A 70 -0.11 20.88 -4.23
C ASN A 70 1.25 20.80 -4.91
N GLY A 71 1.96 19.67 -4.77
CA GLY A 71 3.32 19.53 -5.31
C GLY A 71 4.38 20.23 -4.46
N ASP A 72 4.11 20.40 -3.17
CA ASP A 72 5.10 20.90 -2.21
C ASP A 72 6.16 19.83 -1.90
N ASP A 73 7.09 20.12 -1.02
CA ASP A 73 8.22 19.24 -0.72
C ASP A 73 7.97 18.29 0.47
N THR A 74 6.76 18.22 1.01
CA THR A 74 6.46 17.41 2.20
C THR A 74 6.80 15.94 2.00
N LEU A 75 6.33 15.35 0.90
CA LEU A 75 6.60 13.96 0.58
C LEU A 75 8.09 13.73 0.31
N ALA A 76 8.75 14.66 -0.38
CA ALA A 76 10.19 14.58 -0.64
C ALA A 76 11.00 14.58 0.66
N ARG A 77 10.64 15.40 1.61
CA ARG A 77 11.28 15.44 2.94
C ARG A 77 11.06 14.14 3.71
N TYR A 78 9.89 13.58 3.62
CA TYR A 78 9.60 12.26 4.19
C TYR A 78 10.53 11.21 3.57
N ALA A 79 10.65 11.22 2.25
CA ALA A 79 11.50 10.28 1.51
C ALA A 79 12.97 10.37 1.94
N GLU A 80 13.50 11.56 2.11
CA GLU A 80 14.89 11.78 2.55
C GLU A 80 15.16 11.12 3.90
N GLN A 81 14.24 11.22 4.83
CA GLN A 81 14.39 10.65 6.17
C GLN A 81 14.14 9.14 6.18
N ARG A 82 13.23 8.65 5.34
CA ARG A 82 12.90 7.23 5.25
C ARG A 82 14.05 6.41 4.65
N ALA A 83 14.84 6.99 3.76
CA ALA A 83 15.92 6.31 3.03
C ALA A 83 17.00 5.73 3.94
N GLY A 84 17.22 6.30 5.12
CA GLY A 84 18.28 5.87 6.04
C GLY A 84 17.94 4.69 6.94
N SER A 85 16.75 4.11 6.83
CA SER A 85 16.24 3.20 7.86
C SER A 85 16.24 1.71 7.49
N SER A 86 16.57 1.30 6.23
CA SER A 86 16.38 -0.07 5.76
C SER A 86 17.23 -0.39 4.54
N GLU A 87 17.36 -1.70 4.22
CA GLU A 87 17.94 -2.20 2.96
C GLU A 87 17.08 -1.86 1.74
N TYR A 88 15.82 -1.52 1.93
CA TYR A 88 14.91 -1.18 0.84
C TYR A 88 15.04 0.30 0.48
N GLY A 89 14.74 0.64 -0.76
CA GLY A 89 14.71 2.03 -1.20
C GLY A 89 13.61 2.83 -0.51
N ALA A 90 13.82 4.13 -0.35
CA ALA A 90 12.87 5.01 0.33
C ALA A 90 11.47 4.93 -0.28
N TRP A 91 11.39 4.93 -1.61
CA TRP A 91 10.11 4.96 -2.31
C TRP A 91 9.35 3.65 -2.21
N GLU A 92 10.05 2.53 -2.11
CA GLU A 92 9.42 1.24 -1.82
C GLU A 92 8.80 1.24 -0.43
N LEU A 93 9.55 1.75 0.56
CA LEU A 93 9.04 1.88 1.93
C LEU A 93 7.86 2.85 2.01
N ILE A 94 7.88 3.94 1.24
CA ILE A 94 6.76 4.89 1.18
C ILE A 94 5.53 4.21 0.59
N GLY A 95 5.68 3.41 -0.46
CA GLY A 95 4.57 2.65 -1.02
C GLY A 95 3.94 1.73 0.01
N HIS A 96 4.75 1.03 0.77
CA HIS A 96 4.31 0.16 1.85
C HIS A 96 3.57 0.95 2.93
N ASP A 97 4.18 2.03 3.42
CA ASP A 97 3.59 2.90 4.45
C ASP A 97 2.27 3.53 3.98
N ALA A 98 2.23 3.96 2.71
CA ALA A 98 1.04 4.57 2.12
C ALA A 98 -0.14 3.60 2.08
N HIS A 99 0.11 2.35 1.67
CA HIS A 99 -0.92 1.32 1.67
C HIS A 99 -1.47 1.09 3.08
N LEU A 100 -0.60 0.95 4.06
CA LEU A 100 -0.99 0.70 5.44
C LEU A 100 -1.84 1.85 5.99
N THR A 101 -1.44 3.10 5.72
CA THR A 101 -2.17 4.28 6.17
C THR A 101 -3.52 4.40 5.46
N ALA A 102 -3.54 4.24 4.14
CA ALA A 102 -4.74 4.38 3.32
C ALA A 102 -5.82 3.36 3.67
N ASN A 103 -5.42 2.20 4.18
CA ASN A 103 -6.34 1.12 4.50
C ASN A 103 -6.56 0.92 6.00
N GLY A 104 -6.11 1.87 6.82
CA GLY A 104 -6.42 1.91 8.24
C GLY A 104 -5.82 0.78 9.07
N HIS A 105 -4.60 0.35 8.75
CA HIS A 105 -3.93 -0.75 9.47
C HIS A 105 -3.28 -0.35 10.81
N GLY A 106 -3.49 0.87 11.28
CA GLY A 106 -2.97 1.32 12.57
C GLY A 106 -1.47 1.59 12.60
N THR A 107 -0.82 1.59 11.46
CA THR A 107 0.60 1.88 11.26
C THR A 107 0.79 2.49 9.88
N GLY A 108 1.94 3.00 9.58
CA GLY A 108 2.24 3.55 8.27
C GLY A 108 3.05 4.84 8.33
N LEU A 109 2.60 5.85 7.59
CA LEU A 109 3.33 7.12 7.45
C LEU A 109 3.55 7.85 8.77
N TRP A 110 2.60 7.79 9.68
CA TRP A 110 2.57 8.61 10.89
C TRP A 110 3.41 8.07 12.04
N ASP A 111 3.72 6.78 12.08
CA ASP A 111 4.38 6.14 13.23
C ASP A 111 5.86 5.80 13.00
N ARG A 112 6.50 6.41 12.00
CA ARG A 112 7.92 6.17 11.68
C ARG A 112 8.88 7.16 12.35
N GLY A 113 8.38 8.07 13.18
CA GLY A 113 9.19 9.09 13.81
C GLY A 113 9.70 10.16 12.86
N ILE A 114 9.00 10.36 11.74
CA ILE A 114 9.34 11.36 10.72
C ILE A 114 8.36 12.52 10.82
N GLU A 115 8.89 13.74 10.86
CA GLU A 115 8.11 14.96 11.09
C GLU A 115 6.94 15.10 10.10
N GLN A 116 7.16 14.81 8.83
CA GLN A 116 6.15 14.98 7.78
C GLN A 116 5.09 13.88 7.76
N GLY A 117 5.28 12.81 8.52
CA GLY A 117 4.39 11.64 8.50
C GLY A 117 2.96 11.95 8.90
N GLU A 118 2.77 12.78 9.92
CA GLU A 118 1.44 13.15 10.41
C GLU A 118 0.67 13.97 9.38
N GLU A 119 1.32 14.95 8.75
CA GLU A 119 0.69 15.75 7.69
C GLU A 119 0.30 14.89 6.49
N LEU A 120 1.17 13.97 6.06
CA LEU A 120 0.87 13.07 4.96
C LEU A 120 -0.31 12.16 5.31
N THR A 121 -0.37 11.68 6.53
CA THR A 121 -1.51 10.88 7.02
C THR A 121 -2.81 11.69 6.96
N ASP A 122 -2.77 12.94 7.38
CA ASP A 122 -3.94 13.83 7.33
C ASP A 122 -4.41 14.09 5.90
N ARG A 123 -3.48 14.17 4.95
CA ARG A 123 -3.82 14.33 3.52
C ARG A 123 -4.65 13.18 2.99
N LEU A 124 -4.38 11.96 3.44
CA LEU A 124 -5.16 10.78 3.04
C LEU A 124 -6.56 10.78 3.65
N GLY A 125 -6.70 11.30 4.86
CA GLY A 125 -7.99 11.44 5.52
C GLY A 125 -8.77 10.12 5.56
N ASN A 126 -9.92 10.09 4.91
CA ASN A 126 -10.80 8.93 4.87
C ASN A 126 -10.67 8.12 3.57
N PHE A 127 -9.49 8.11 2.97
CA PHE A 127 -9.26 7.29 1.78
C PHE A 127 -9.52 5.82 2.12
N HIS A 128 -10.23 5.13 1.23
CA HIS A 128 -10.49 3.70 1.34
C HIS A 128 -9.97 3.02 0.09
N GLY A 129 -8.91 2.23 0.23
CA GLY A 129 -8.41 1.38 -0.84
C GLY A 129 -9.05 0.00 -0.79
N GLY A 130 -8.74 -0.82 -1.77
CA GLY A 130 -9.16 -2.20 -1.80
C GLY A 130 -8.29 -3.10 -0.93
N THR A 131 -8.76 -4.30 -0.73
CA THR A 131 -8.04 -5.39 -0.05
C THR A 131 -7.94 -6.59 -0.99
N LEU A 132 -6.76 -7.23 -1.04
CA LEU A 132 -6.59 -8.46 -1.78
C LEU A 132 -7.18 -9.62 -0.97
N THR A 133 -8.03 -10.41 -1.62
CA THR A 133 -8.66 -11.57 -1.01
C THR A 133 -8.63 -12.71 -2.01
N ARG A 134 -8.23 -13.90 -1.56
CA ARG A 134 -8.26 -15.11 -2.38
C ARG A 134 -9.27 -16.09 -1.83
N ASP A 135 -10.16 -16.57 -2.72
CA ASP A 135 -11.07 -17.66 -2.42
C ASP A 135 -10.33 -18.98 -2.62
N THR A 136 -10.13 -19.75 -1.56
CA THR A 136 -9.39 -21.01 -1.63
C THR A 136 -10.14 -22.10 -2.41
N SER A 137 -11.46 -22.01 -2.51
CA SER A 137 -12.26 -22.99 -3.23
C SER A 137 -12.13 -22.84 -4.75
N THR A 138 -11.93 -21.62 -5.27
CA THR A 138 -11.79 -21.33 -6.70
C THR A 138 -10.37 -20.97 -7.08
N GLY A 139 -9.54 -20.56 -6.14
CA GLY A 139 -8.22 -20.01 -6.37
C GLY A 139 -8.22 -18.59 -6.93
N GLU A 140 -9.40 -17.98 -7.07
CA GLU A 140 -9.51 -16.62 -7.61
C GLU A 140 -9.08 -15.57 -6.59
N LEU A 141 -8.38 -14.58 -7.10
CA LEU A 141 -7.94 -13.41 -6.32
C LEU A 141 -8.84 -12.23 -6.69
N TYR A 142 -9.29 -11.51 -5.66
CA TYR A 142 -10.15 -10.34 -5.80
C TYR A 142 -9.47 -9.14 -5.15
N TYR A 143 -9.77 -7.95 -5.66
CA TYR A 143 -9.34 -6.69 -5.05
C TYR A 143 -10.57 -5.78 -4.91
N GLU A 144 -10.99 -5.59 -3.70
CA GLU A 144 -12.19 -4.79 -3.38
C GLU A 144 -11.94 -3.82 -2.24
#